data_946a5d06afc3d40a65fefaaf915e2ce7
#
_entry.id   946a5d06afc3d40a65fefaaf915e2ce7
#
_cell.length_a   1.000
_cell.length_b   1.000
_cell.length_c   1.000
_cell.angle_alpha   90.00
_cell.angle_beta   90.00
_cell.angle_gamma   90.00
#
_symmetry.space_group_name_H-M   'P 1'
#
loop_
_entity.id
_entity.type
_entity.pdbx_description
1 polymer ?
#
loop_
_entity_poly.entity_id
_entity_poly.type
_entity_poly.pdbx_seq_one_letter_code
_entity_poly.pdbx_strand_id
1 'polypeptide(L)'
;PHIIEDAAVPLVKMSKVFSVLKNIEKKYKVKTIIYGHIGNGNIHVRLISKRKNTKLIKNIAIEYFNEVIKNEGTISAEHGDGLARSEFVKKQYGVTNYQTFKKIKQVLDPDFILNPGKIITKKSTVVKNLKKY
;
A
#
# COMPACT_ATOMS: atom_id res chain seq x y z
N PRO A 1 6.36 -9.16 -6.88
CA PRO A 1 6.55 -7.71 -6.69
C PRO A 1 6.20 -7.28 -5.26
N HIS A 2 6.95 -6.30 -4.75
CA HIS A 2 6.80 -5.73 -3.42
C HIS A 2 5.79 -4.57 -3.48
N ILE A 3 4.49 -4.86 -3.54
CA ILE A 3 3.47 -3.82 -3.69
C ILE A 3 2.58 -3.74 -2.47
N ILE A 4 2.18 -4.87 -1.93
CA ILE A 4 1.29 -4.97 -0.77
C ILE A 4 2.05 -5.28 0.52
N GLU A 5 3.30 -4.89 0.56
CA GLU A 5 4.13 -5.05 1.76
C GLU A 5 3.99 -3.87 2.72
N ASP A 6 4.41 -4.08 3.97
CA ASP A 6 4.61 -3.06 4.99
C ASP A 6 3.32 -2.46 5.58
N ALA A 7 2.23 -3.19 5.58
CA ALA A 7 1.07 -2.78 6.34
C ALA A 7 1.25 -3.07 7.85
N ALA A 8 0.58 -2.30 8.69
CA ALA A 8 0.41 -2.66 10.09
C ALA A 8 -1.05 -2.53 10.50
N VAL A 9 -1.48 -3.40 11.41
CA VAL A 9 -2.83 -3.39 11.98
C VAL A 9 -2.77 -3.65 13.49
N PRO A 10 -3.76 -3.20 14.26
CA PRO A 10 -3.88 -3.62 15.66
C PRO A 10 -3.84 -5.14 15.79
N LEU A 11 -3.12 -5.68 16.80
CA LEU A 11 -2.94 -7.12 16.97
C LEU A 11 -4.25 -7.89 16.99
N VAL A 12 -5.29 -7.33 17.60
CA VAL A 12 -6.64 -7.92 17.65
C VAL A 12 -7.32 -8.03 16.27
N LYS A 13 -6.82 -7.32 15.25
CA LYS A 13 -7.33 -7.37 13.88
C LYS A 13 -6.48 -8.26 12.95
N MET A 14 -5.35 -8.77 13.43
CA MET A 14 -4.39 -9.53 12.63
C MET A 14 -5.02 -10.76 11.95
N SER A 15 -5.84 -11.52 12.68
CA SER A 15 -6.53 -12.69 12.13
C SER A 15 -7.45 -12.36 10.96
N LYS A 16 -8.08 -11.17 10.97
CA LYS A 16 -8.91 -10.68 9.87
C LYS A 16 -8.07 -10.42 8.63
N VAL A 17 -6.92 -9.76 8.79
CA VAL A 17 -6.03 -9.47 7.66
C VAL A 17 -5.45 -10.75 7.05
N PHE A 18 -5.09 -11.74 7.85
CA PHE A 18 -4.69 -13.06 7.34
C PHE A 18 -5.82 -13.75 6.57
N SER A 19 -7.06 -13.64 7.04
CA SER A 19 -8.22 -14.17 6.31
C SER A 19 -8.42 -13.47 4.97
N VAL A 20 -8.22 -12.16 4.91
CA VAL A 20 -8.25 -11.37 3.66
C VAL A 20 -7.17 -11.86 2.69
N LEU A 21 -5.94 -12.07 3.15
CA LEU A 21 -4.85 -12.58 2.31
C LEU A 21 -5.18 -13.98 1.74
N LYS A 22 -5.73 -14.88 2.55
CA LYS A 22 -6.20 -16.20 2.08
C LYS A 22 -7.31 -16.08 1.02
N ASN A 23 -8.23 -15.13 1.18
CA ASN A 23 -9.28 -14.88 0.19
C ASN A 23 -8.70 -14.33 -1.11
N ILE A 24 -7.73 -13.41 -1.03
CA ILE A 24 -6.98 -12.88 -2.17
C ILE A 24 -6.27 -14.02 -2.91
N GLU A 25 -5.59 -14.92 -2.21
CA GLU A 25 -4.92 -16.08 -2.81
C GLU A 25 -5.89 -16.95 -3.62
N LYS A 26 -7.05 -17.28 -3.04
CA LYS A 26 -8.08 -18.08 -3.70
C LYS A 26 -8.68 -17.34 -4.91
N LYS A 27 -9.10 -16.10 -4.72
CA LYS A 27 -9.78 -15.27 -5.74
C LYS A 27 -8.90 -15.01 -6.96
N TYR A 28 -7.66 -14.66 -6.73
CA TYR A 28 -6.72 -14.26 -7.80
C TYR A 28 -5.80 -15.38 -8.27
N LYS A 29 -5.86 -16.56 -7.64
CA LYS A 29 -4.99 -17.73 -7.92
C LYS A 29 -3.50 -17.35 -7.84
N VAL A 30 -3.14 -16.69 -6.74
CA VAL A 30 -1.78 -16.25 -6.39
C VAL A 30 -1.37 -16.89 -5.07
N LYS A 31 -0.08 -16.79 -4.72
CA LYS A 31 0.42 -17.14 -3.38
C LYS A 31 0.99 -15.91 -2.71
N THR A 32 0.93 -15.87 -1.39
CA THR A 32 1.57 -14.86 -0.57
C THR A 32 2.62 -15.49 0.33
N ILE A 33 3.73 -14.78 0.55
CA ILE A 33 4.67 -15.05 1.64
C ILE A 33 4.51 -13.92 2.63
N ILE A 34 4.29 -14.28 3.89
CA ILE A 34 4.03 -13.33 4.98
C ILE A 34 5.17 -13.44 5.99
N TYR A 35 5.75 -12.33 6.35
CA TYR A 35 6.78 -12.20 7.38
C TYR A 35 6.70 -10.78 7.98
N GLY A 36 7.52 -10.48 8.97
CA GLY A 36 7.61 -9.13 9.54
C GLY A 36 7.61 -9.12 11.05
N HIS A 37 7.33 -7.97 11.62
CA HIS A 37 7.31 -7.72 13.06
C HIS A 37 5.92 -7.95 13.62
N ILE A 38 5.44 -9.20 13.57
CA ILE A 38 4.04 -9.57 13.83
C ILE A 38 3.60 -9.16 15.25
N GLY A 39 4.51 -9.20 16.25
CA GLY A 39 4.23 -8.74 17.60
C GLY A 39 3.88 -7.25 17.70
N ASN A 40 4.30 -6.45 16.72
CA ASN A 40 3.97 -5.02 16.59
C ASN A 40 2.84 -4.75 15.57
N GLY A 41 2.20 -5.82 15.07
CA GLY A 41 1.15 -5.68 14.07
C GLY A 41 1.65 -5.44 12.64
N ASN A 42 2.97 -5.38 12.40
CA ASN A 42 3.55 -5.13 11.09
C ASN A 42 3.62 -6.43 10.26
N ILE A 43 3.19 -6.32 9.01
CA ILE A 43 3.09 -7.44 8.07
C ILE A 43 3.73 -7.05 6.74
N HIS A 44 4.78 -7.78 6.36
CA HIS A 44 5.33 -7.75 5.02
C HIS A 44 4.72 -8.87 4.19
N VAL A 45 4.15 -8.52 3.06
CA VAL A 45 3.49 -9.48 2.17
C VAL A 45 4.14 -9.47 0.80
N ARG A 46 4.76 -10.58 0.43
CA ARG A 46 5.24 -10.80 -0.94
C ARG A 46 4.24 -11.56 -1.76
N LEU A 47 3.83 -10.97 -2.88
CA LEU A 47 2.95 -11.62 -3.84
C LEU A 47 3.77 -12.45 -4.83
N ILE A 48 3.48 -13.74 -4.90
CA ILE A 48 4.03 -14.65 -5.90
C ILE A 48 2.95 -14.94 -6.93
N SER A 49 3.20 -14.50 -8.16
CA SER A 49 2.30 -14.76 -9.28
C SER A 49 3.10 -15.16 -10.51
N LYS A 50 2.67 -16.23 -11.17
CA LYS A 50 3.20 -16.61 -12.49
C LYS A 50 2.75 -15.64 -13.60
N ARG A 51 1.72 -14.84 -13.33
CA ARG A 51 1.14 -13.89 -14.29
C ARG A 51 1.71 -12.50 -14.07
N LYS A 52 2.43 -11.98 -15.05
CA LYS A 52 2.93 -10.59 -15.06
C LYS A 52 1.81 -9.62 -15.50
N ASN A 53 0.71 -9.58 -14.76
CA ASN A 53 -0.46 -8.76 -15.11
C ASN A 53 -0.57 -7.58 -14.14
N THR A 54 -0.28 -6.38 -14.62
CA THR A 54 -0.29 -5.14 -13.83
C THR A 54 -1.70 -4.81 -13.30
N LYS A 55 -2.76 -5.12 -14.08
CA LYS A 55 -4.15 -4.93 -13.65
C LYS A 55 -4.49 -5.83 -12.46
N LEU A 56 -4.06 -7.10 -12.52
CA LEU A 56 -4.22 -8.05 -11.41
C LEU A 56 -3.54 -7.53 -10.14
N ILE A 57 -2.29 -7.12 -10.25
CA ILE A 57 -1.50 -6.61 -9.13
C ILE A 57 -2.16 -5.36 -8.53
N LYS A 58 -2.63 -4.44 -9.35
CA LYS A 58 -3.34 -3.24 -8.90
C LYS A 58 -4.63 -3.58 -8.16
N ASN A 59 -5.43 -4.52 -8.67
CA ASN A 59 -6.67 -4.93 -8.02
C ASN A 59 -6.40 -5.57 -6.65
N ILE A 60 -5.36 -6.40 -6.55
CA ILE A 60 -4.95 -7.00 -5.28
C ILE A 60 -4.51 -5.91 -4.29
N ALA A 61 -3.71 -4.93 -4.72
CA ALA A 61 -3.27 -3.84 -3.86
C ALA A 61 -4.46 -3.00 -3.35
N ILE A 62 -5.41 -2.67 -4.23
CA ILE A 62 -6.63 -1.93 -3.86
C ILE A 62 -7.43 -2.71 -2.81
N GLU A 63 -7.68 -3.99 -3.05
CA GLU A 63 -8.45 -4.84 -2.13
C GLU A 63 -7.75 -4.97 -0.77
N TYR A 64 -6.46 -5.27 -0.77
CA TYR A 64 -5.67 -5.43 0.44
C TYR A 64 -5.61 -4.15 1.28
N PHE A 65 -5.22 -3.02 0.68
CA PHE A 65 -5.11 -1.77 1.41
C PHE A 65 -6.47 -1.23 1.89
N ASN A 66 -7.55 -1.50 1.16
CA ASN A 66 -8.90 -1.18 1.63
C ASN A 66 -9.23 -1.93 2.93
N GLU A 67 -8.90 -3.22 2.99
CA GLU A 67 -9.15 -4.02 4.17
C GLU A 67 -8.20 -3.66 5.33
N VAL A 68 -6.94 -3.30 5.06
CA VAL A 68 -6.03 -2.78 6.07
C VAL A 68 -6.61 -1.52 6.71
N ILE A 69 -7.00 -0.53 5.91
CA ILE A 69 -7.56 0.75 6.40
C ILE A 69 -8.88 0.50 7.17
N LYS A 70 -9.77 -0.34 6.65
CA LYS A 70 -11.02 -0.72 7.31
C LYS A 70 -10.82 -1.37 8.68
N ASN A 71 -9.70 -2.07 8.85
CA ASN A 71 -9.31 -2.67 10.11
C ASN A 71 -8.42 -1.76 10.97
N GLU A 72 -8.52 -0.44 10.80
CA GLU A 72 -7.81 0.57 11.59
C GLU A 72 -6.28 0.49 11.44
N GLY A 73 -5.82 -0.11 10.34
CA GLY A 73 -4.42 -0.26 10.03
C GLY A 73 -3.84 0.89 9.23
N THR A 74 -2.54 0.83 9.03
CA THR A 74 -1.78 1.71 8.15
C THR A 74 -1.21 0.95 6.96
N ILE A 75 -1.18 1.60 5.79
CA ILE A 75 -0.64 1.01 4.56
C ILE A 75 0.87 0.98 4.51
N SER A 76 1.53 1.74 5.39
CA SER A 76 2.97 1.71 5.59
C SER A 76 3.30 1.84 7.05
N ALA A 77 4.03 0.87 7.60
CA ALA A 77 4.44 0.83 9.00
C ALA A 77 5.82 1.44 9.20
N GLU A 78 6.82 1.01 8.43
CA GLU A 78 8.23 1.38 8.60
C GLU A 78 8.95 1.77 7.31
N HIS A 79 8.52 1.28 6.13
CA HIS A 79 9.21 1.53 4.86
C HIS A 79 8.79 2.82 4.15
N GLY A 80 7.74 3.49 4.63
CA GLY A 80 7.16 4.69 4.00
C GLY A 80 6.34 4.38 2.74
N ASP A 81 5.46 5.31 2.36
CA ASP A 81 4.54 5.07 1.23
C ASP A 81 5.24 5.05 -0.13
N GLY A 82 6.28 5.85 -0.27
CA GLY A 82 7.07 5.94 -1.49
C GLY A 82 6.21 6.11 -2.74
N LEU A 83 6.67 5.57 -3.86
CA LEU A 83 5.93 5.61 -5.12
C LEU A 83 4.79 4.59 -5.16
N ALA A 84 4.98 3.41 -4.59
CA ALA A 84 4.04 2.31 -4.71
C ALA A 84 2.70 2.56 -3.98
N ARG A 85 2.72 3.31 -2.88
CA ARG A 85 1.57 3.55 -2.02
C ARG A 85 1.01 4.98 -2.10
N SER A 86 1.64 5.89 -2.82
CA SER A 86 1.24 7.30 -2.93
C SER A 86 -0.23 7.49 -3.31
N GLU A 87 -0.79 6.66 -4.19
CA GLU A 87 -2.20 6.77 -4.60
C GLU A 87 -3.20 6.41 -3.48
N PHE A 88 -2.73 5.73 -2.42
CA PHE A 88 -3.57 5.33 -1.29
C PHE A 88 -3.48 6.30 -0.10
N VAL A 89 -2.50 7.20 -0.07
CA VAL A 89 -2.28 8.15 1.03
C VAL A 89 -3.52 8.99 1.33
N LYS A 90 -4.18 9.53 0.29
CA LYS A 90 -5.43 10.27 0.47
C LYS A 90 -6.53 9.43 1.13
N LYS A 91 -6.58 8.14 0.82
CA LYS A 91 -7.56 7.22 1.42
C LYS A 91 -7.21 6.90 2.87
N GLN A 92 -5.93 6.70 3.17
CA GLN A 92 -5.43 6.44 4.52
C GLN A 92 -5.72 7.60 5.48
N TYR A 93 -5.41 8.82 5.06
CA TYR A 93 -5.44 10.00 5.94
C TYR A 93 -6.68 10.89 5.78
N GLY A 94 -7.51 10.61 4.80
CA GLY A 94 -8.69 11.42 4.49
C GLY A 94 -8.37 12.68 3.69
N VAL A 95 -9.43 13.36 3.26
CA VAL A 95 -9.32 14.52 2.36
C VAL A 95 -8.65 15.71 3.05
N THR A 96 -9.04 16.00 4.29
CA THR A 96 -8.56 17.16 5.05
C THR A 96 -7.06 17.10 5.29
N ASN A 97 -6.57 15.98 5.85
CA ASN A 97 -5.14 15.79 6.10
C ASN A 97 -4.35 15.78 4.79
N TYR A 98 -4.88 15.17 3.74
CA TYR A 98 -4.21 15.16 2.44
C TYR A 98 -4.10 16.56 1.82
N GLN A 99 -5.07 17.45 2.04
CA GLN A 99 -4.95 18.87 1.62
C GLN A 99 -3.88 19.60 2.44
N THR A 100 -3.75 19.29 3.73
CA THR A 100 -2.66 19.84 4.56
C THR A 100 -1.30 19.39 4.04
N PHE A 101 -1.15 18.11 3.70
CA PHE A 101 0.11 17.61 3.08
C PHE A 101 0.46 18.35 1.78
N LYS A 102 -0.55 18.65 0.95
CA LYS A 102 -0.34 19.44 -0.27
C LYS A 102 0.12 20.87 0.02
N LYS A 103 -0.50 21.53 1.01
CA LYS A 103 -0.11 22.89 1.41
C LYS A 103 1.32 22.93 1.91
N ILE A 104 1.71 21.98 2.79
CA ILE A 104 3.08 21.84 3.28
C ILE A 104 4.04 21.66 2.10
N LYS A 105 3.73 20.75 1.19
CA LYS A 105 4.54 20.51 -0.02
C LYS A 105 4.69 21.76 -0.86
N GLN A 106 3.61 22.50 -1.08
CA GLN A 106 3.61 23.71 -1.91
C GLN A 106 4.42 24.85 -1.28
N VAL A 107 4.41 24.97 0.04
CA VAL A 107 5.20 25.99 0.76
C VAL A 107 6.68 25.67 0.73
N LEU A 108 7.05 24.40 0.96
CA LEU A 108 8.46 23.99 1.09
C LEU A 108 9.13 23.62 -0.24
N ASP A 109 8.35 23.33 -1.24
CA ASP A 109 8.82 22.91 -2.57
C ASP A 109 7.83 23.37 -3.66
N PRO A 110 7.71 24.70 -3.88
CA PRO A 110 6.74 25.29 -4.78
C PRO A 110 6.88 24.79 -6.22
N ASP A 111 8.10 24.49 -6.66
CA ASP A 111 8.40 24.00 -8.01
C ASP A 111 8.24 22.48 -8.16
N PHE A 112 7.89 21.76 -7.06
CA PHE A 112 7.72 20.31 -7.05
C PHE A 112 8.91 19.50 -7.57
N ILE A 113 10.14 19.97 -7.32
CA ILE A 113 11.39 19.31 -7.74
C ILE A 113 11.83 18.19 -6.79
N LEU A 114 11.46 18.27 -5.50
CA LEU A 114 11.83 17.26 -4.50
C LEU A 114 10.85 16.07 -4.56
N ASN A 115 11.37 14.89 -4.87
CA ASN A 115 10.57 13.64 -4.93
C ASN A 115 9.24 13.78 -5.68
N PRO A 116 9.23 14.23 -6.94
CA PRO A 116 8.01 14.53 -7.68
C PRO A 116 7.10 13.29 -7.80
N GLY A 117 5.81 13.48 -7.52
CA GLY A 117 4.80 12.42 -7.66
C GLY A 117 4.80 11.35 -6.56
N LYS A 118 5.58 11.55 -5.47
CA LYS A 118 5.53 10.71 -4.26
C LYS A 118 4.70 11.41 -3.20
N ILE A 119 3.94 10.66 -2.42
CA ILE A 119 2.95 11.11 -1.43
C ILE A 119 1.86 11.96 -2.07
N ILE A 120 2.21 13.09 -2.69
CA ILE A 120 1.31 13.94 -3.44
C ILE A 120 1.32 13.54 -4.91
N THR A 121 0.27 12.84 -5.35
CA THR A 121 0.14 12.36 -6.73
C THR A 121 -1.27 12.57 -7.28
N LYS A 122 -1.36 12.84 -8.58
CA LYS A 122 -2.62 12.87 -9.34
C LYS A 122 -2.83 11.60 -10.18
N LYS A 123 -1.83 10.71 -10.23
CA LYS A 123 -1.80 9.54 -11.13
C LYS A 123 -1.74 8.24 -10.32
N SER A 124 -2.22 7.17 -10.92
CA SER A 124 -1.99 5.83 -10.39
C SER A 124 -0.50 5.51 -10.41
N THR A 125 0.04 5.10 -9.25
CA THR A 125 1.48 4.89 -9.06
C THR A 125 1.84 3.45 -8.73
N VAL A 126 0.90 2.68 -8.22
CA VAL A 126 1.13 1.32 -7.67
C VAL A 126 1.86 0.37 -8.63
N VAL A 127 1.65 0.53 -9.93
CA VAL A 127 2.26 -0.35 -10.96
C VAL A 127 3.24 0.37 -11.88
N LYS A 128 3.50 1.67 -11.64
CA LYS A 128 4.23 2.52 -12.59
C LYS A 128 5.68 2.07 -12.83
N ASN A 129 6.35 1.60 -11.79
CA ASN A 129 7.78 1.26 -11.82
C ASN A 129 8.03 -0.19 -11.37
N LEU A 130 7.13 -1.10 -11.68
CA LEU A 130 7.37 -2.52 -11.43
C LEU A 130 8.56 -2.98 -12.27
N LYS A 131 9.59 -3.54 -11.60
CA LYS A 131 10.68 -4.20 -12.30
C LYS A 131 10.12 -5.30 -13.20
N LYS A 132 10.50 -5.30 -14.45
CA LYS A 132 10.32 -6.44 -15.35
C LYS A 132 11.33 -7.50 -14.90
N TYR A 133 10.88 -8.59 -14.34
CA TYR A 133 11.67 -9.79 -14.09
C TYR A 133 11.49 -10.75 -15.25
#